data_52dce9e2694ae5eb13fe480a2545dd7c
#
_entry.id   52dce9e2694ae5eb13fe480a2545dd7c
#
_cell.length_a   1.000
_cell.length_b   1.000
_cell.length_c   1.000
_cell.angle_alpha   90.00
_cell.angle_beta   90.00
_cell.angle_gamma   90.00
#
_symmetry.space_group_name_H-M   'P 1'
#
loop_
_entity.id
_entity.type
_entity.pdbx_description
1 polymer ?
#
loop_
_entity_poly.entity_id
_entity_poly.type
_entity_poly.pdbx_seq_one_letter_code
_entity_poly.pdbx_strand_id
1 'polypeptide(L)'
;QQARAKNLDPALIAAVIYAESGFRSGRTSPAGAEGLMQITPETARDIARRSGGTAFTLEDLATPQINISYGSYLLRELLDRYDGDVDAVLAAYNAGPGNADKWGGSQLKADEIPFPETRAYVEKVLEAQLQYRERYNKELGPAP
;
A
#
# COMPACT_ATOMS: atom_id res chain seq x y z
N GLN A 1 -7.20 -11.34 6.95
CA GLN A 1 -7.43 -12.26 5.82
C GLN A 1 -6.45 -12.02 4.66
N GLN A 2 -6.36 -10.76 4.15
CA GLN A 2 -5.44 -10.46 3.05
C GLN A 2 -3.97 -10.54 3.48
N ALA A 3 -3.65 -10.16 4.72
CA ALA A 3 -2.29 -10.27 5.24
C ALA A 3 -1.81 -11.73 5.19
N ARG A 4 -2.65 -12.65 5.65
CA ARG A 4 -2.32 -14.07 5.66
C ARG A 4 -2.25 -14.63 4.24
N ALA A 5 -3.25 -14.29 3.40
CA ALA A 5 -3.32 -14.80 2.04
C ALA A 5 -2.12 -14.40 1.17
N LYS A 6 -1.56 -13.21 1.42
CA LYS A 6 -0.47 -12.65 0.62
C LYS A 6 0.86 -12.56 1.37
N ASN A 7 0.95 -13.18 2.53
CA ASN A 7 2.15 -13.16 3.38
C ASN A 7 2.65 -11.74 3.65
N LEU A 8 1.74 -10.90 4.15
CA LEU A 8 2.02 -9.50 4.48
C LEU A 8 1.91 -9.27 5.98
N ASP A 9 2.65 -8.30 6.49
CA ASP A 9 2.47 -7.81 7.85
C ASP A 9 1.13 -7.08 7.95
N PRO A 10 0.18 -7.55 8.78
CA PRO A 10 -1.11 -6.89 8.91
C PRO A 10 -0.98 -5.46 9.44
N ALA A 11 0.05 -5.15 10.22
CA ALA A 11 0.31 -3.79 10.68
C ALA A 11 0.66 -2.87 9.51
N LEU A 12 1.35 -3.38 8.49
CA LEU A 12 1.66 -2.61 7.29
C LEU A 12 0.39 -2.27 6.52
N ILE A 13 -0.50 -3.24 6.32
CA ILE A 13 -1.77 -3.00 5.63
C ILE A 13 -2.58 -1.94 6.39
N ALA A 14 -2.70 -2.08 7.72
CA ALA A 14 -3.43 -1.13 8.54
C ALA A 14 -2.82 0.27 8.45
N ALA A 15 -1.50 0.37 8.47
CA ALA A 15 -0.79 1.64 8.39
C ALA A 15 -1.01 2.33 7.04
N VAL A 16 -1.01 1.58 5.94
CA VAL A 16 -1.29 2.13 4.61
C VAL A 16 -2.74 2.63 4.54
N ILE A 17 -3.70 1.85 5.05
CA ILE A 17 -5.10 2.28 5.08
C ILE A 17 -5.25 3.58 5.89
N TYR A 18 -4.59 3.66 7.04
CA TYR A 18 -4.61 4.87 7.85
C TYR A 18 -4.07 6.08 7.09
N ALA A 19 -2.91 5.92 6.45
CA ALA A 19 -2.26 7.02 5.73
C ALA A 19 -3.06 7.44 4.50
N GLU A 20 -3.67 6.48 3.79
CA GLU A 20 -4.38 6.76 2.55
C GLU A 20 -5.78 7.31 2.77
N SER A 21 -6.55 6.76 3.68
CA SER A 21 -7.97 7.09 3.80
C SER A 21 -8.43 7.39 5.23
N GLY A 22 -7.61 7.11 6.24
CA GLY A 22 -8.04 7.18 7.64
C GLY A 22 -9.20 6.22 7.92
N PHE A 23 -9.22 5.07 7.25
CA PHE A 23 -10.27 4.05 7.35
C PHE A 23 -11.64 4.51 6.83
N ARG A 24 -11.66 5.47 5.88
CA ARG A 24 -12.90 5.93 5.25
C ARG A 24 -13.08 5.26 3.89
N SER A 25 -13.98 4.29 3.82
CA SER A 25 -14.18 3.47 2.62
C SER A 25 -14.74 4.24 1.41
N GLY A 26 -15.42 5.36 1.67
CA GLY A 26 -16.01 6.16 0.60
C GLY A 26 -15.13 7.26 0.05
N ARG A 27 -13.84 7.30 0.45
CA ARG A 27 -12.96 8.41 0.05
C ARG A 27 -12.51 8.28 -1.40
N THR A 28 -12.67 9.36 -2.17
CA THR A 28 -12.14 9.51 -3.52
C THR A 28 -11.22 10.72 -3.52
N SER A 29 -9.98 10.55 -4.03
CA SER A 29 -9.03 11.66 -4.11
C SER A 29 -9.28 12.50 -5.36
N PRO A 30 -8.73 13.73 -5.44
CA PRO A 30 -8.79 14.54 -6.67
C PRO A 30 -8.19 13.84 -7.88
N ALA A 31 -7.22 12.94 -7.68
CA ALA A 31 -6.60 12.16 -8.75
C ALA A 31 -7.39 10.91 -9.13
N GLY A 32 -8.54 10.66 -8.48
CA GLY A 32 -9.39 9.51 -8.78
C GLY A 32 -9.03 8.24 -8.03
N ALA A 33 -8.15 8.30 -7.02
CA ALA A 33 -7.86 7.15 -6.18
C ALA A 33 -9.06 6.86 -5.27
N GLU A 34 -9.41 5.59 -5.14
CA GLU A 34 -10.64 5.14 -4.49
C GLU A 34 -10.39 4.31 -3.24
N GLY A 35 -11.21 4.52 -2.22
CA GLY A 35 -11.40 3.60 -1.11
C GLY A 35 -10.30 3.60 -0.05
N LEU A 36 -10.31 2.54 0.75
CA LEU A 36 -9.46 2.42 1.93
C LEU A 36 -7.97 2.52 1.63
N MET A 37 -7.51 1.92 0.53
CA MET A 37 -6.11 1.92 0.15
C MET A 37 -5.80 2.84 -1.04
N GLN A 38 -6.78 3.64 -1.45
CA GLN A 38 -6.64 4.67 -2.48
C GLN A 38 -6.05 4.12 -3.78
N ILE A 39 -6.75 3.17 -4.38
CA ILE A 39 -6.34 2.55 -5.64
C ILE A 39 -7.00 3.30 -6.80
N THR A 40 -6.20 3.72 -7.78
CA THR A 40 -6.75 4.34 -8.98
C THR A 40 -7.33 3.30 -9.91
N PRO A 41 -8.33 3.65 -10.75
CA PRO A 41 -8.86 2.72 -11.74
C PRO A 41 -7.79 2.17 -12.69
N GLU A 42 -6.82 3.00 -13.07
CA GLU A 42 -5.72 2.57 -13.93
C GLU A 42 -4.87 1.49 -13.27
N THR A 43 -4.48 1.70 -12.02
CA THR A 43 -3.72 0.71 -11.25
C THR A 43 -4.53 -0.59 -11.09
N ALA A 44 -5.83 -0.47 -10.82
CA ALA A 44 -6.68 -1.65 -10.66
C ALA A 44 -6.79 -2.45 -11.96
N ARG A 45 -6.89 -1.78 -13.11
CA ARG A 45 -6.90 -2.47 -14.42
C ARG A 45 -5.59 -3.22 -14.65
N ASP A 46 -4.47 -2.60 -14.32
CA ASP A 46 -3.16 -3.22 -14.46
C ASP A 46 -3.02 -4.44 -13.57
N ILE A 47 -3.48 -4.35 -12.32
CA ILE A 47 -3.48 -5.47 -11.38
C ILE A 47 -4.37 -6.60 -11.91
N ALA A 48 -5.56 -6.27 -12.40
CA ALA A 48 -6.49 -7.27 -12.94
C ALA A 48 -5.84 -8.04 -14.10
N ARG A 49 -5.14 -7.35 -15.00
CA ARG A 49 -4.45 -8.01 -16.11
C ARG A 49 -3.33 -8.92 -15.62
N ARG A 50 -2.49 -8.42 -14.70
CA ARG A 50 -1.34 -9.19 -14.20
C ARG A 50 -1.74 -10.38 -13.38
N SER A 51 -2.82 -10.26 -12.62
CA SER A 51 -3.27 -11.33 -11.71
C SER A 51 -4.18 -12.35 -12.39
N GLY A 52 -4.57 -12.12 -13.65
CA GLY A 52 -5.56 -12.94 -14.32
C GLY A 52 -6.98 -12.73 -13.81
N GLY A 53 -7.22 -11.64 -13.10
CA GLY A 53 -8.54 -11.31 -12.57
C GLY A 53 -9.52 -10.85 -13.63
N THR A 54 -10.78 -10.76 -13.22
CA THR A 54 -11.85 -10.30 -14.09
C THR A 54 -11.98 -8.77 -14.08
N ALA A 55 -12.71 -8.24 -15.04
CA ALA A 55 -13.02 -6.81 -15.11
C ALA A 55 -13.71 -6.36 -13.82
N PHE A 56 -13.49 -5.12 -13.44
CA PHE A 56 -14.09 -4.51 -12.27
C PHE A 56 -14.83 -3.23 -12.67
N THR A 57 -15.67 -2.73 -11.76
CA THR A 57 -16.32 -1.41 -11.90
C THR A 57 -15.72 -0.47 -10.85
N LEU A 58 -15.97 0.85 -11.01
CA LEU A 58 -15.57 1.81 -9.97
C LEU A 58 -16.25 1.52 -8.64
N GLU A 59 -17.48 0.99 -8.67
CA GLU A 59 -18.18 0.60 -7.45
C GLU A 59 -17.47 -0.52 -6.73
N ASP A 60 -16.91 -1.48 -7.48
CA ASP A 60 -16.13 -2.57 -6.89
C ASP A 60 -14.92 -2.02 -6.13
N LEU A 61 -14.23 -1.02 -6.66
CA LEU A 61 -13.11 -0.41 -5.97
C LEU A 61 -13.51 0.30 -4.68
N ALA A 62 -14.74 0.79 -4.58
CA ALA A 62 -15.24 1.39 -3.35
C ALA A 62 -15.59 0.33 -2.29
N THR A 63 -15.74 -0.94 -2.67
CA THR A 63 -16.03 -2.03 -1.74
C THR A 63 -14.79 -2.36 -0.92
N PRO A 64 -14.88 -2.31 0.44
CA PRO A 64 -13.70 -2.49 1.28
C PRO A 64 -12.91 -3.76 1.00
N GLN A 65 -13.57 -4.91 0.87
CA GLN A 65 -12.89 -6.18 0.64
C GLN A 65 -12.11 -6.20 -0.67
N ILE A 66 -12.72 -5.68 -1.74
CA ILE A 66 -12.09 -5.63 -3.06
C ILE A 66 -10.93 -4.63 -3.05
N ASN A 67 -11.14 -3.47 -2.47
CA ASN A 67 -10.11 -2.44 -2.39
C ASN A 67 -8.88 -2.93 -1.63
N ILE A 68 -9.09 -3.55 -0.46
CA ILE A 68 -7.99 -4.10 0.34
C ILE A 68 -7.29 -5.24 -0.41
N SER A 69 -8.03 -6.07 -1.12
CA SER A 69 -7.45 -7.14 -1.92
C SER A 69 -6.50 -6.59 -2.99
N TYR A 70 -6.93 -5.56 -3.72
CA TYR A 70 -6.11 -4.93 -4.76
C TYR A 70 -4.90 -4.22 -4.16
N GLY A 71 -5.09 -3.46 -3.08
CA GLY A 71 -3.99 -2.77 -2.40
C GLY A 71 -2.96 -3.75 -1.84
N SER A 72 -3.43 -4.85 -1.27
CA SER A 72 -2.56 -5.88 -0.72
C SER A 72 -1.78 -6.59 -1.82
N TYR A 73 -2.40 -6.85 -2.96
CA TYR A 73 -1.72 -7.41 -4.13
C TYR A 73 -0.58 -6.48 -4.57
N LEU A 74 -0.87 -5.18 -4.67
CA LEU A 74 0.14 -4.20 -5.04
C LEU A 74 1.29 -4.16 -4.04
N LEU A 75 0.99 -4.17 -2.73
CA LEU A 75 2.03 -4.22 -1.70
C LEU A 75 2.91 -5.47 -1.85
N ARG A 76 2.31 -6.63 -2.12
CA ARG A 76 3.08 -7.87 -2.31
C ARG A 76 3.99 -7.77 -3.53
N GLU A 77 3.48 -7.26 -4.65
CA GLU A 77 4.30 -7.05 -5.84
C GLU A 77 5.49 -6.13 -5.56
N LEU A 78 5.24 -5.04 -4.85
CA LEU A 78 6.30 -4.07 -4.54
C LEU A 78 7.34 -4.64 -3.57
N LEU A 79 6.90 -5.41 -2.57
CA LEU A 79 7.83 -6.09 -1.67
C LEU A 79 8.73 -7.06 -2.43
N ASP A 80 8.19 -7.78 -3.40
CA ASP A 80 8.98 -8.68 -4.23
C ASP A 80 9.95 -7.90 -5.12
N ARG A 81 9.50 -6.78 -5.68
CA ARG A 81 10.33 -5.93 -6.55
C ARG A 81 11.53 -5.33 -5.81
N TYR A 82 11.34 -4.93 -4.55
CA TYR A 82 12.37 -4.22 -3.78
C TYR A 82 12.99 -5.07 -2.67
N ASP A 83 12.91 -6.39 -2.81
CA ASP A 83 13.56 -7.33 -1.88
C ASP A 83 13.21 -7.09 -0.40
N GLY A 84 11.95 -6.70 -0.15
CA GLY A 84 11.45 -6.47 1.20
C GLY A 84 11.80 -5.12 1.80
N ASP A 85 12.42 -4.22 1.06
CA ASP A 85 12.73 -2.88 1.57
C ASP A 85 11.46 -2.03 1.64
N VAL A 86 10.91 -1.89 2.84
CA VAL A 86 9.62 -1.23 3.06
C VAL A 86 9.68 0.25 2.66
N ASP A 87 10.80 0.93 2.89
CA ASP A 87 10.94 2.34 2.50
C ASP A 87 10.71 2.49 0.98
N ALA A 88 11.35 1.63 0.18
CA ALA A 88 11.18 1.64 -1.27
C ALA A 88 9.76 1.26 -1.68
N VAL A 89 9.16 0.27 -1.02
CA VAL A 89 7.78 -0.16 -1.28
C VAL A 89 6.81 0.99 -1.09
N LEU A 90 6.93 1.71 0.02
CA LEU A 90 6.03 2.82 0.34
C LEU A 90 6.25 4.01 -0.58
N ALA A 91 7.50 4.31 -0.94
CA ALA A 91 7.81 5.34 -1.92
C ALA A 91 7.16 5.01 -3.27
N ALA A 92 7.25 3.75 -3.70
CA ALA A 92 6.64 3.29 -4.95
C ALA A 92 5.11 3.31 -4.89
N TYR A 93 4.55 2.94 -3.74
CA TYR A 93 3.10 2.97 -3.56
C TYR A 93 2.54 4.39 -3.71
N ASN A 94 3.24 5.38 -3.14
CA ASN A 94 2.82 6.78 -3.16
C ASN A 94 3.18 7.50 -4.46
N ALA A 95 4.41 7.32 -4.96
CA ALA A 95 4.96 8.10 -6.06
C ALA A 95 5.21 7.30 -7.34
N GLY A 96 4.95 5.99 -7.32
CA GLY A 96 5.16 5.11 -8.45
C GLY A 96 6.53 4.44 -8.43
N PRO A 97 6.61 3.21 -9.00
CA PRO A 97 7.88 2.46 -8.99
C PRO A 97 8.98 3.13 -9.83
N GLY A 98 8.63 3.87 -10.88
CA GLY A 98 9.63 4.61 -11.66
C GLY A 98 10.41 5.61 -10.82
N ASN A 99 9.72 6.35 -9.95
CA ASN A 99 10.37 7.29 -9.04
C ASN A 99 11.18 6.56 -7.97
N ALA A 100 10.62 5.52 -7.36
CA ALA A 100 11.34 4.75 -6.35
C ALA A 100 12.64 4.14 -6.91
N ASP A 101 12.61 3.62 -8.13
CA ASP A 101 13.80 3.10 -8.81
C ASP A 101 14.85 4.19 -8.99
N LYS A 102 14.40 5.36 -9.42
CA LYS A 102 15.27 6.52 -9.66
C LYS A 102 15.95 6.99 -8.37
N TRP A 103 15.28 6.84 -7.23
CA TRP A 103 15.77 7.29 -5.93
C TRP A 103 16.62 6.26 -5.19
N GLY A 104 16.80 5.07 -5.73
CA GLY A 104 17.66 4.06 -5.12
C GLY A 104 17.12 2.63 -5.11
N GLY A 105 15.85 2.43 -5.45
CA GLY A 105 15.27 1.09 -5.51
C GLY A 105 15.35 0.36 -4.18
N SER A 106 15.85 -0.86 -4.19
CA SER A 106 15.93 -1.73 -3.00
C SER A 106 16.82 -1.19 -1.88
N GLN A 107 17.58 -0.12 -2.13
CA GLN A 107 18.47 0.48 -1.12
C GLN A 107 17.97 1.84 -0.65
N LEU A 108 16.77 2.23 -1.06
CA LEU A 108 16.22 3.53 -0.74
C LEU A 108 15.95 3.65 0.76
N LYS A 109 16.30 4.81 1.34
CA LYS A 109 15.94 5.19 2.70
C LYS A 109 15.00 6.38 2.66
N ALA A 110 14.07 6.43 3.61
CA ALA A 110 13.04 7.48 3.66
C ALA A 110 13.66 8.89 3.60
N ASP A 111 14.75 9.13 4.33
CA ASP A 111 15.39 10.43 4.38
C ASP A 111 16.10 10.82 3.07
N GLU A 112 16.27 9.89 2.15
CA GLU A 112 16.86 10.13 0.84
C GLU A 112 15.83 10.47 -0.25
N ILE A 113 14.54 10.43 0.08
CA ILE A 113 13.48 10.72 -0.88
C ILE A 113 13.42 12.22 -1.13
N PRO A 114 13.60 12.67 -2.40
CA PRO A 114 13.67 14.11 -2.70
C PRO A 114 12.29 14.79 -2.69
N PHE A 115 11.18 14.05 -2.80
CA PHE A 115 9.83 14.62 -2.76
C PHE A 115 9.37 14.72 -1.30
N PRO A 116 9.21 15.94 -0.75
CA PRO A 116 8.79 16.09 0.66
C PRO A 116 7.48 15.38 0.99
N GLU A 117 6.51 15.41 0.08
CA GLU A 117 5.22 14.75 0.26
C GLU A 117 5.38 13.24 0.40
N THR A 118 6.17 12.63 -0.48
CA THR A 118 6.41 11.18 -0.45
C THR A 118 7.21 10.79 0.79
N ARG A 119 8.23 11.61 1.15
CA ARG A 119 9.00 11.36 2.37
C ARG A 119 8.10 11.37 3.60
N ALA A 120 7.23 12.38 3.71
CA ALA A 120 6.29 12.49 4.82
C ALA A 120 5.32 11.30 4.84
N TYR A 121 4.86 10.85 3.68
CA TYR A 121 4.01 9.67 3.58
C TYR A 121 4.71 8.42 4.11
N VAL A 122 5.93 8.17 3.65
CA VAL A 122 6.70 7.00 4.08
C VAL A 122 6.92 7.02 5.60
N GLU A 123 7.33 8.16 6.14
CA GLU A 123 7.53 8.32 7.57
C GLU A 123 6.24 8.09 8.36
N LYS A 124 5.11 8.61 7.86
CA LYS A 124 3.81 8.44 8.50
C LYS A 124 3.40 6.97 8.56
N VAL A 125 3.58 6.24 7.45
CA VAL A 125 3.22 4.81 7.40
C VAL A 125 4.12 4.00 8.32
N LEU A 126 5.43 4.24 8.30
CA LEU A 126 6.36 3.51 9.16
C LEU A 126 6.05 3.71 10.63
N GLU A 127 5.75 4.95 11.04
CA GLU A 127 5.37 5.27 12.40
C GLU A 127 4.06 4.56 12.79
N ALA A 128 3.07 4.60 11.92
CA ALA A 128 1.79 3.94 12.17
C ALA A 128 1.95 2.42 12.26
N GLN A 129 2.77 1.83 11.39
CA GLN A 129 3.05 0.39 11.42
C GLN A 129 3.64 -0.03 12.76
N LEU A 130 4.61 0.75 13.25
CA LEU A 130 5.23 0.48 14.54
C LEU A 130 4.21 0.55 15.67
N GLN A 131 3.38 1.61 15.69
CA GLN A 131 2.36 1.79 16.71
C GLN A 131 1.31 0.68 16.68
N TYR A 132 0.85 0.28 15.51
CA TYR A 132 -0.12 -0.82 15.39
C TYR A 132 0.50 -2.13 15.85
N ARG A 133 1.75 -2.40 15.52
CA ARG A 133 2.43 -3.62 15.93
C ARG A 133 2.57 -3.69 17.45
N GLU A 134 2.95 -2.58 18.10
CA GLU A 134 3.10 -2.53 19.55
C GLU A 134 1.75 -2.67 20.26
N ARG A 135 0.72 -1.97 19.77
CA ARG A 135 -0.59 -1.90 20.44
C ARG A 135 -1.43 -3.16 20.23
N TYR A 136 -1.36 -3.76 19.05
CA TYR A 136 -2.26 -4.84 18.65
C TYR A 136 -1.52 -6.12 18.28
N ASN A 137 -0.39 -6.38 18.91
CA ASN A 137 0.43 -7.53 18.57
C ASN A 137 -0.32 -8.86 18.63
N LYS A 138 -1.19 -9.02 19.64
CA LYS A 138 -1.99 -10.25 19.78
C LYS A 138 -3.01 -10.40 18.65
N GLU A 139 -3.72 -9.32 18.35
CA GLU A 139 -4.82 -9.30 17.37
C GLU A 139 -4.32 -9.43 15.95
N LEU A 140 -3.16 -8.85 15.66
CA LEU A 140 -2.59 -8.87 14.30
C LEU A 140 -1.81 -10.15 14.02
N GLY A 141 -1.37 -10.84 15.07
CA GLY A 141 -0.50 -12.00 14.91
C GLY A 141 0.93 -11.60 14.55
N PRO A 142 1.84 -12.58 14.41
CA PRO A 142 3.23 -12.30 14.12
C PRO A 142 3.40 -11.74 12.69
N ALA A 143 4.44 -10.93 12.49
CA ALA A 143 4.86 -10.51 11.16
C ALA A 143 5.49 -11.69 10.42
N PRO A 144 5.29 -11.79 9.11
CA PRO A 144 5.89 -12.85 8.30
C PRO A 144 7.41 -12.75 8.25
#